data_4708a5b5d95bf395628d935228395125
#
_entry.id   4708a5b5d95bf395628d935228395125
#
_cell.length_a   1.000
_cell.length_b   1.000
_cell.length_c   1.000
_cell.angle_alpha   90.00
_cell.angle_beta   90.00
_cell.angle_gamma   90.00
#
_symmetry.space_group_name_H-M   'P 1'
#
loop_
_entity.id
_entity.type
_entity.pdbx_description
1 polymer ?
#
loop_
_entity_poly.entity_id
_entity_poly.type
_entity_poly.pdbx_seq_one_letter_code
_entity_poly.pdbx_strand_id
1 'polypeptide(L)'
;MRKALSAVALMALAAAFALPILWLVTAPFNAKPTLGLSLSRPTLQNFYGVFKNPMAVTGLKNSLVLSTATMLIATVAATMAAYAFSRASFRGRETILYILILLSSVVSGVSAMVPLYVLMQSLGLLDSHLGLILVYVGGLLPTNMFIMKDFVDSIPRSYEEAALVDGSTPAQVLMNIAFPLCRPGMAVIAVLIFVNTWSNFLVPFILLRSPSKAPASVAIYSFFNEVGIPILGLIAAYSFIYTIPVVTLYIIVNRKFGFRFYGGIKS
;
A
#
# COMPACT_ATOMS: atom_id res chain seq x y z
N MET A 1 3.01 29.30 -31.76
CA MET A 1 3.91 29.46 -30.57
C MET A 1 3.37 28.75 -29.31
N ARG A 2 2.15 29.00 -28.82
CA ARG A 2 1.59 28.35 -27.60
C ARG A 2 1.62 26.81 -27.64
N LYS A 3 1.19 26.19 -28.75
CA LYS A 3 1.19 24.72 -28.91
C LYS A 3 2.59 24.11 -28.92
N ALA A 4 3.59 24.79 -29.50
CA ALA A 4 4.97 24.33 -29.50
C ALA A 4 5.58 24.45 -28.08
N LEU A 5 5.30 25.52 -27.35
CA LEU A 5 5.78 25.71 -26.00
C LEU A 5 5.17 24.68 -25.04
N SER A 6 3.86 24.38 -25.17
CA SER A 6 3.21 23.33 -24.38
C SER A 6 3.74 21.93 -24.70
N ALA A 7 4.06 21.64 -25.97
CA ALA A 7 4.64 20.36 -26.36
C ALA A 7 6.07 20.18 -25.77
N VAL A 8 6.89 21.24 -25.82
CA VAL A 8 8.23 21.22 -25.21
C VAL A 8 8.14 21.04 -23.69
N ALA A 9 7.22 21.75 -23.03
CA ALA A 9 7.01 21.59 -21.58
C ALA A 9 6.56 20.18 -21.21
N LEU A 10 5.63 19.59 -21.98
CA LEU A 10 5.18 18.21 -21.78
C LEU A 10 6.30 17.19 -22.01
N MET A 11 7.13 17.36 -23.03
CA MET A 11 8.29 16.49 -23.28
C MET A 11 9.33 16.61 -22.16
N ALA A 12 9.63 17.81 -21.69
CA ALA A 12 10.54 18.03 -20.57
C ALA A 12 10.02 17.36 -19.28
N LEU A 13 8.72 17.50 -19.00
CA LEU A 13 8.07 16.86 -17.87
C LEU A 13 8.11 15.34 -17.99
N ALA A 14 7.77 14.80 -19.15
CA ALA A 14 7.82 13.36 -19.41
C ALA A 14 9.25 12.80 -19.25
N ALA A 15 10.25 13.51 -19.77
CA ALA A 15 11.66 13.13 -19.59
C ALA A 15 12.07 13.15 -18.12
N ALA A 16 11.69 14.20 -17.37
CA ALA A 16 12.01 14.32 -15.94
C ALA A 16 11.47 13.16 -15.10
N PHE A 17 10.28 12.66 -15.42
CA PHE A 17 9.70 11.48 -14.74
C PHE A 17 10.21 10.14 -15.31
N ALA A 18 10.55 10.08 -16.59
CA ALA A 18 11.05 8.85 -17.21
C ALA A 18 12.48 8.51 -16.81
N LEU A 19 13.34 9.51 -16.62
CA LEU A 19 14.77 9.31 -16.29
C LEU A 19 14.99 8.47 -15.01
N PRO A 20 14.36 8.74 -13.85
CA PRO A 20 14.52 7.91 -12.66
C PRO A 20 14.04 6.47 -12.87
N ILE A 21 12.93 6.29 -13.63
CA ILE A 21 12.38 4.96 -13.92
C ILE A 21 13.32 4.18 -14.84
N LEU A 22 13.86 4.83 -15.88
CA LEU A 22 14.85 4.22 -16.76
C LEU A 22 16.13 3.84 -16.01
N TRP A 23 16.56 4.68 -15.08
CA TRP A 23 17.69 4.36 -14.21
C TRP A 23 17.38 3.13 -13.35
N LEU A 24 16.23 3.07 -12.71
CA LEU A 24 15.79 1.93 -11.88
C LEU A 24 15.76 0.63 -12.68
N VAL A 25 15.38 0.69 -13.96
CA VAL A 25 15.33 -0.48 -14.85
C VAL A 25 16.73 -0.87 -15.38
N THR A 26 17.61 0.08 -15.65
CA THR A 26 18.91 -0.18 -16.28
C THR A 26 20.04 -0.42 -15.28
N ALA A 27 20.08 0.30 -14.16
CA ALA A 27 21.14 0.21 -13.16
C ALA A 27 21.34 -1.20 -12.56
N PRO A 28 20.29 -2.01 -12.30
CA PRO A 28 20.45 -3.39 -11.82
C PRO A 28 21.28 -4.28 -12.73
N PHE A 29 21.24 -4.02 -14.03
CA PHE A 29 21.92 -4.81 -15.06
C PHE A 29 23.31 -4.28 -15.42
N ASN A 30 23.80 -3.27 -14.71
CA ASN A 30 25.12 -2.71 -14.93
C ASN A 30 26.14 -3.17 -13.87
N ALA A 31 27.30 -3.66 -14.29
CA ALA A 31 28.36 -4.12 -13.38
C ALA A 31 28.94 -2.98 -12.52
N LYS A 32 28.95 -1.75 -13.03
CA LYS A 32 29.41 -0.55 -12.31
C LYS A 32 28.38 0.57 -12.51
N PRO A 33 27.22 0.49 -11.84
CA PRO A 33 26.20 1.51 -11.99
C PRO A 33 26.70 2.83 -11.41
N THR A 34 26.41 3.91 -12.13
CA THR A 34 26.58 5.29 -11.71
C THR A 34 25.20 5.92 -11.53
N LEU A 35 25.15 7.15 -11.03
CA LEU A 35 23.88 7.90 -10.93
C LEU A 35 23.32 8.32 -12.31
N GLY A 36 24.12 8.17 -13.39
CA GLY A 36 23.69 8.42 -14.76
C GLY A 36 23.18 7.14 -15.46
N LEU A 37 22.43 7.32 -16.55
CA LEU A 37 22.03 6.22 -17.44
C LEU A 37 23.25 5.68 -18.18
N SER A 38 23.72 4.49 -17.83
CA SER A 38 24.80 3.81 -18.50
C SER A 38 24.56 2.30 -18.50
N LEU A 39 24.81 1.65 -19.63
CA LEU A 39 24.75 0.20 -19.81
C LEU A 39 26.11 -0.30 -20.31
N SER A 40 27.20 0.11 -19.62
CA SER A 40 28.55 -0.16 -20.09
C SER A 40 28.98 -1.62 -20.02
N ARG A 41 28.45 -2.41 -19.09
CA ARG A 41 28.75 -3.84 -18.93
C ARG A 41 27.53 -4.56 -18.37
N PRO A 42 26.66 -5.17 -19.20
CA PRO A 42 25.50 -5.92 -18.73
C PRO A 42 25.89 -7.09 -17.81
N THR A 43 25.21 -7.22 -16.66
CA THR A 43 25.45 -8.28 -15.69
C THR A 43 24.18 -8.62 -14.90
N LEU A 44 24.12 -9.85 -14.40
CA LEU A 44 23.11 -10.29 -13.41
C LEU A 44 23.69 -10.46 -12.00
N GLN A 45 24.97 -10.13 -11.81
CA GLN A 45 25.65 -10.29 -10.51
C GLN A 45 25.00 -9.52 -9.38
N ASN A 46 24.41 -8.35 -9.67
CA ASN A 46 23.71 -7.57 -8.67
C ASN A 46 22.50 -8.32 -8.10
N PHE A 47 21.72 -8.99 -8.94
CA PHE A 47 20.60 -9.82 -8.51
C PHE A 47 21.09 -11.02 -7.69
N TYR A 48 22.16 -11.68 -8.13
CA TYR A 48 22.76 -12.77 -7.37
C TYR A 48 23.25 -12.31 -5.99
N GLY A 49 23.87 -11.12 -5.92
CA GLY A 49 24.29 -10.50 -4.66
C GLY A 49 23.11 -10.22 -3.71
N VAL A 50 21.98 -9.76 -4.25
CA VAL A 50 20.74 -9.57 -3.45
C VAL A 50 20.25 -10.89 -2.87
N PHE A 51 20.15 -11.96 -3.69
CA PHE A 51 19.67 -13.26 -3.22
C PHE A 51 20.66 -13.98 -2.27
N LYS A 52 21.93 -13.65 -2.31
CA LYS A 52 22.92 -14.11 -1.32
C LYS A 52 22.81 -13.42 0.03
N ASN A 53 22.16 -12.28 0.11
CA ASN A 53 21.99 -11.53 1.37
C ASN A 53 20.76 -12.09 2.12
N PRO A 54 20.95 -12.81 3.26
CA PRO A 54 19.83 -13.38 4.01
C PRO A 54 18.85 -12.34 4.52
N MET A 55 19.34 -11.16 4.92
CA MET A 55 18.51 -10.06 5.44
C MET A 55 17.59 -9.49 4.33
N ALA A 56 18.11 -9.36 3.12
CA ALA A 56 17.32 -8.89 1.98
C ALA A 56 16.20 -9.86 1.60
N VAL A 57 16.51 -11.17 1.52
CA VAL A 57 15.53 -12.22 1.18
C VAL A 57 14.48 -12.33 2.27
N THR A 58 14.89 -12.34 3.54
CA THR A 58 13.97 -12.39 4.68
C THR A 58 13.09 -11.15 4.72
N GLY A 59 13.66 -9.97 4.47
CA GLY A 59 12.93 -8.70 4.42
C GLY A 59 11.83 -8.69 3.35
N LEU A 60 12.10 -9.20 2.14
CA LEU A 60 11.08 -9.36 1.09
C LEU A 60 9.94 -10.29 1.52
N LYS A 61 10.26 -11.43 2.13
CA LYS A 61 9.26 -12.37 2.67
C LYS A 61 8.42 -11.73 3.78
N ASN A 62 9.07 -11.06 4.72
CA ASN A 62 8.38 -10.35 5.81
C ASN A 62 7.45 -9.27 5.28
N SER A 63 7.90 -8.44 4.33
CA SER A 63 7.05 -7.43 3.70
C SER A 63 5.84 -8.07 3.02
N LEU A 64 6.01 -9.16 2.30
CA LEU A 64 4.90 -9.84 1.62
C LEU A 64 3.86 -10.35 2.63
N VAL A 65 4.31 -10.97 3.71
CA VAL A 65 3.43 -11.45 4.79
C VAL A 65 2.70 -10.28 5.48
N LEU A 66 3.44 -9.26 5.88
CA LEU A 66 2.90 -8.09 6.58
C LEU A 66 1.88 -7.35 5.70
N SER A 67 2.23 -7.05 4.45
CA SER A 67 1.35 -6.29 3.56
C SER A 67 0.12 -7.10 3.15
N THR A 68 0.28 -8.41 2.91
CA THR A 68 -0.87 -9.26 2.55
C THR A 68 -1.80 -9.47 3.75
N ALA A 69 -1.27 -9.72 4.94
CA ALA A 69 -2.08 -9.88 6.14
C ALA A 69 -2.83 -8.58 6.49
N THR A 70 -2.14 -7.45 6.48
CA THR A 70 -2.75 -6.13 6.72
C THR A 70 -3.82 -5.84 5.65
N MET A 71 -3.52 -6.08 4.38
CA MET A 71 -4.46 -5.88 3.27
C MET A 71 -5.74 -6.68 3.47
N LEU A 72 -5.63 -7.97 3.77
CA LEU A 72 -6.81 -8.83 3.96
C LEU A 72 -7.65 -8.38 5.16
N ILE A 73 -7.02 -8.20 6.32
CA ILE A 73 -7.71 -7.84 7.56
C ILE A 73 -8.35 -6.44 7.42
N ALA A 74 -7.58 -5.44 6.99
CA ALA A 74 -8.06 -4.07 6.90
C ALA A 74 -9.12 -3.90 5.80
N THR A 75 -9.03 -4.61 4.66
CA THR A 75 -10.04 -4.56 3.60
C THR A 75 -11.39 -5.10 4.10
N VAL A 76 -11.38 -6.25 4.77
CA VAL A 76 -12.62 -6.83 5.33
C VAL A 76 -13.19 -5.91 6.42
N ALA A 77 -12.37 -5.48 7.36
CA ALA A 77 -12.80 -4.61 8.46
C ALA A 77 -13.34 -3.26 7.94
N ALA A 78 -12.65 -2.63 6.98
CA ALA A 78 -13.09 -1.37 6.38
C ALA A 78 -14.40 -1.54 5.60
N THR A 79 -14.58 -2.66 4.89
CA THR A 79 -15.83 -2.93 4.15
C THR A 79 -17.01 -3.15 5.10
N MET A 80 -16.83 -3.93 6.18
CA MET A 80 -17.86 -4.15 7.19
C MET A 80 -18.23 -2.84 7.90
N ALA A 81 -17.24 -2.06 8.30
CA ALA A 81 -17.45 -0.76 8.92
C ALA A 81 -18.16 0.22 7.96
N ALA A 82 -17.70 0.30 6.70
CA ALA A 82 -18.31 1.14 5.67
C ALA A 82 -19.77 0.77 5.43
N TYR A 83 -20.08 -0.53 5.37
CA TYR A 83 -21.47 -1.02 5.23
C TYR A 83 -22.32 -0.58 6.42
N ALA A 84 -21.85 -0.79 7.65
CA ALA A 84 -22.56 -0.36 8.85
C ALA A 84 -22.80 1.16 8.86
N PHE A 85 -21.80 1.96 8.54
CA PHE A 85 -21.93 3.41 8.46
C PHE A 85 -22.81 3.88 7.29
N SER A 86 -22.90 3.14 6.19
CA SER A 86 -23.76 3.48 5.06
C SER A 86 -25.25 3.16 5.33
N ARG A 87 -25.51 2.03 5.98
CA ARG A 87 -26.88 1.50 6.14
C ARG A 87 -27.54 1.85 7.46
N ALA A 88 -26.77 2.00 8.55
CA ALA A 88 -27.31 2.39 9.84
C ALA A 88 -27.73 3.87 9.86
N SER A 89 -28.90 4.13 10.44
CA SER A 89 -29.45 5.48 10.63
C SER A 89 -29.31 5.87 12.10
N PHE A 90 -28.17 6.48 12.48
CA PHE A 90 -28.02 7.05 13.82
C PHE A 90 -27.54 8.50 13.75
N ARG A 91 -27.93 9.32 14.77
CA ARG A 91 -27.55 10.73 14.84
C ARG A 91 -26.02 10.86 15.04
N GLY A 92 -25.38 11.76 14.29
CA GLY A 92 -23.94 12.00 14.40
C GLY A 92 -23.04 11.07 13.59
N ARG A 93 -23.61 10.17 12.79
CA ARG A 93 -22.88 9.21 11.94
C ARG A 93 -21.75 9.89 11.12
N GLU A 94 -22.06 10.94 10.41
CA GLU A 94 -21.10 11.64 9.57
C GLU A 94 -20.05 12.38 10.41
N THR A 95 -20.46 12.98 11.53
CA THR A 95 -19.53 13.63 12.46
C THR A 95 -18.49 12.64 13.00
N ILE A 96 -18.93 11.43 13.38
CA ILE A 96 -18.01 10.36 13.84
C ILE A 96 -17.03 9.98 12.73
N LEU A 97 -17.51 9.82 11.49
CA LEU A 97 -16.65 9.54 10.32
C LEU A 97 -15.59 10.61 10.11
N TYR A 98 -15.99 11.89 10.12
CA TYR A 98 -15.05 13.00 9.95
C TYR A 98 -14.04 13.08 11.09
N ILE A 99 -14.47 12.86 12.34
CA ILE A 99 -13.56 12.80 13.50
C ILE A 99 -12.56 11.66 13.34
N LEU A 100 -12.99 10.46 12.94
CA LEU A 100 -12.09 9.32 12.73
C LEU A 100 -11.06 9.60 11.64
N ILE A 101 -11.45 10.24 10.53
CA ILE A 101 -10.52 10.63 9.46
C ILE A 101 -9.52 11.68 9.95
N LEU A 102 -10.00 12.71 10.64
CA LEU A 102 -9.13 13.74 11.21
C LEU A 102 -8.14 13.14 12.21
N LEU A 103 -8.59 12.28 13.10
CA LEU A 103 -7.72 11.60 14.07
C LEU A 103 -6.69 10.71 13.36
N SER A 104 -7.09 9.97 12.31
CA SER A 104 -6.16 9.11 11.57
C SER A 104 -5.07 9.92 10.87
N SER A 105 -5.36 11.10 10.36
CA SER A 105 -4.37 11.97 9.71
C SER A 105 -3.39 12.58 10.71
N VAL A 106 -3.83 12.88 11.93
CA VAL A 106 -2.96 13.40 13.01
C VAL A 106 -2.09 12.29 13.59
N VAL A 107 -2.66 11.10 13.81
CA VAL A 107 -1.97 9.97 14.47
C VAL A 107 -0.98 9.25 13.53
N SER A 108 -1.12 9.37 12.22
CA SER A 108 -0.23 8.71 11.24
C SER A 108 1.13 9.43 11.04
N GLY A 109 1.33 10.58 11.67
CA GLY A 109 2.56 11.36 11.54
C GLY A 109 3.72 10.88 12.43
N VAL A 110 4.91 11.43 12.18
CA VAL A 110 6.12 11.19 12.98
C VAL A 110 5.88 11.47 14.46
N SER A 111 5.04 12.46 14.78
CA SER A 111 4.68 12.85 16.16
C SER A 111 4.00 11.75 16.96
N ALA A 112 3.32 10.82 16.29
CA ALA A 112 2.66 9.69 16.95
C ALA A 112 3.60 8.53 17.26
N MET A 113 4.83 8.53 16.77
CA MET A 113 5.73 7.37 16.90
C MET A 113 6.12 7.10 18.36
N VAL A 114 6.34 8.14 19.18
CA VAL A 114 6.69 7.96 20.60
C VAL A 114 5.51 7.38 21.39
N PRO A 115 4.30 7.96 21.37
CA PRO A 115 3.15 7.36 22.03
C PRO A 115 2.84 5.93 21.54
N LEU A 116 2.98 5.70 20.23
CA LEU A 116 2.76 4.38 19.64
C LEU A 116 3.76 3.33 20.16
N TYR A 117 5.03 3.72 20.25
CA TYR A 117 6.07 2.86 20.79
C TYR A 117 5.76 2.48 22.25
N VAL A 118 5.40 3.47 23.09
CA VAL A 118 5.05 3.23 24.51
C VAL A 118 3.82 2.32 24.61
N LEU A 119 2.80 2.53 23.78
CA LEU A 119 1.61 1.68 23.71
C LEU A 119 1.98 0.24 23.34
N MET A 120 2.79 0.04 22.29
CA MET A 120 3.21 -1.31 21.85
C MET A 120 4.07 -1.98 22.93
N GLN A 121 4.88 -1.23 23.64
CA GLN A 121 5.66 -1.73 24.76
C GLN A 121 4.77 -2.18 25.93
N SER A 122 3.80 -1.38 26.32
CA SER A 122 2.87 -1.72 27.42
C SER A 122 1.99 -2.93 27.10
N LEU A 123 1.70 -3.17 25.82
CA LEU A 123 0.95 -4.33 25.34
C LEU A 123 1.83 -5.58 25.12
N GLY A 124 3.16 -5.47 25.28
CA GLY A 124 4.08 -6.57 24.98
C GLY A 124 4.18 -6.94 23.50
N LEU A 125 3.82 -6.01 22.62
CA LEU A 125 3.75 -6.21 21.17
C LEU A 125 4.93 -5.59 20.41
N LEU A 126 5.94 -5.04 21.11
CA LEU A 126 7.18 -4.62 20.45
C LEU A 126 7.89 -5.81 19.83
N ASP A 127 8.62 -5.54 18.76
CA ASP A 127 9.35 -6.54 17.97
C ASP A 127 8.47 -7.72 17.54
N SER A 128 7.23 -7.44 17.15
CA SER A 128 6.24 -8.44 16.74
C SER A 128 5.57 -8.06 15.41
N HIS A 129 5.46 -9.03 14.49
CA HIS A 129 4.69 -8.86 13.26
C HIS A 129 3.21 -8.61 13.55
N LEU A 130 2.66 -9.26 14.58
CA LEU A 130 1.27 -9.04 14.99
C LEU A 130 1.05 -7.59 15.45
N GLY A 131 1.94 -7.07 16.30
CA GLY A 131 1.88 -5.67 16.74
C GLY A 131 1.92 -4.71 15.55
N LEU A 132 2.82 -4.96 14.59
CA LEU A 132 2.94 -4.13 13.40
C LEU A 132 1.68 -4.19 12.50
N ILE A 133 1.09 -5.37 12.31
CA ILE A 133 -0.17 -5.54 11.56
C ILE A 133 -1.29 -4.77 12.24
N LEU A 134 -1.44 -4.85 13.56
CA LEU A 134 -2.47 -4.12 14.30
C LEU A 134 -2.33 -2.60 14.15
N VAL A 135 -1.10 -2.10 14.23
CA VAL A 135 -0.79 -0.67 14.00
C VAL A 135 -1.20 -0.24 12.59
N TYR A 136 -0.86 -1.02 11.58
CA TYR A 136 -1.23 -0.71 10.20
C TYR A 136 -2.74 -0.79 9.97
N VAL A 137 -3.40 -1.82 10.48
CA VAL A 137 -4.86 -1.96 10.37
C VAL A 137 -5.53 -0.75 11.02
N GLY A 138 -5.16 -0.42 12.27
CA GLY A 138 -5.74 0.72 12.99
C GLY A 138 -5.53 2.06 12.28
N GLY A 139 -4.32 2.30 11.78
CA GLY A 139 -3.98 3.56 11.09
C GLY A 139 -4.62 3.71 9.71
N LEU A 140 -4.79 2.61 8.96
CA LEU A 140 -5.33 2.64 7.60
C LEU A 140 -6.86 2.49 7.55
N LEU A 141 -7.48 1.95 8.61
CA LEU A 141 -8.91 1.62 8.63
C LEU A 141 -9.81 2.84 8.40
N PRO A 142 -9.66 4.02 9.06
CA PRO A 142 -10.58 5.12 8.89
C PRO A 142 -10.64 5.66 7.45
N THR A 143 -9.49 5.88 6.83
CA THR A 143 -9.42 6.38 5.45
C THR A 143 -10.00 5.40 4.45
N ASN A 144 -9.67 4.09 4.60
CA ASN A 144 -10.17 3.06 3.69
C ASN A 144 -11.66 2.76 3.91
N MET A 145 -12.16 2.88 5.14
CA MET A 145 -13.59 2.82 5.45
C MET A 145 -14.35 3.96 4.76
N PHE A 146 -13.82 5.18 4.78
CA PHE A 146 -14.44 6.33 4.11
C PHE A 146 -14.52 6.10 2.59
N ILE A 147 -13.40 5.71 1.96
CA ILE A 147 -13.37 5.39 0.53
C ILE A 147 -14.38 4.28 0.20
N MET A 148 -14.42 3.23 1.03
CA MET A 148 -15.31 2.10 0.83
C MET A 148 -16.78 2.48 1.02
N LYS A 149 -17.08 3.43 1.92
CA LYS A 149 -18.44 3.93 2.15
C LYS A 149 -19.05 4.55 0.88
N ASP A 150 -18.25 5.30 0.10
CA ASP A 150 -18.72 5.87 -1.17
C ASP A 150 -19.11 4.78 -2.17
N PHE A 151 -18.38 3.64 -2.20
CA PHE A 151 -18.76 2.48 -3.01
C PHE A 151 -20.05 1.84 -2.50
N VAL A 152 -20.20 1.66 -1.19
CA VAL A 152 -21.42 1.11 -0.61
C VAL A 152 -22.62 2.02 -0.85
N ASP A 153 -22.45 3.34 -0.71
CA ASP A 153 -23.51 4.32 -0.95
C ASP A 153 -23.98 4.33 -2.41
N SER A 154 -23.11 3.95 -3.35
CA SER A 154 -23.48 3.83 -4.78
C SER A 154 -24.35 2.63 -5.10
N ILE A 155 -24.49 1.66 -4.19
CA ILE A 155 -25.34 0.46 -4.36
C ILE A 155 -26.77 0.81 -3.97
N PRO A 156 -27.75 0.67 -4.88
CA PRO A 156 -29.16 0.91 -4.58
C PRO A 156 -29.67 0.00 -3.44
N ARG A 157 -30.32 0.57 -2.45
CA ARG A 157 -30.88 -0.17 -1.31
C ARG A 157 -31.95 -1.20 -1.71
N SER A 158 -32.59 -1.00 -2.86
CA SER A 158 -33.61 -1.91 -3.39
C SER A 158 -33.13 -3.36 -3.55
N TYR A 159 -31.83 -3.59 -3.82
CA TYR A 159 -31.26 -4.95 -3.86
C TYR A 159 -31.30 -5.65 -2.50
N GLU A 160 -31.04 -4.90 -1.44
CA GLU A 160 -31.01 -5.41 -0.08
C GLU A 160 -32.45 -5.59 0.45
N GLU A 161 -33.33 -4.62 0.16
CA GLU A 161 -34.73 -4.65 0.55
C GLU A 161 -35.47 -5.81 -0.12
N ALA A 162 -35.26 -6.06 -1.40
CA ALA A 162 -35.84 -7.21 -2.10
C ALA A 162 -35.44 -8.54 -1.46
N ALA A 163 -34.18 -8.71 -1.12
CA ALA A 163 -33.71 -9.94 -0.47
C ALA A 163 -34.27 -10.11 0.95
N LEU A 164 -34.49 -9.02 1.70
CA LEU A 164 -35.14 -9.08 3.01
C LEU A 164 -36.61 -9.49 2.89
N VAL A 165 -37.31 -9.01 1.85
CA VAL A 165 -38.70 -9.43 1.54
C VAL A 165 -38.77 -10.91 1.17
N ASP A 166 -37.73 -11.41 0.46
CA ASP A 166 -37.57 -12.83 0.11
C ASP A 166 -37.14 -13.71 1.31
N GLY A 167 -37.06 -13.14 2.52
CA GLY A 167 -36.79 -13.88 3.76
C GLY A 167 -35.30 -14.06 4.08
N SER A 168 -34.38 -13.34 3.39
CA SER A 168 -32.95 -13.37 3.74
C SER A 168 -32.72 -12.66 5.07
N THR A 169 -31.79 -13.20 5.87
CA THR A 169 -31.31 -12.52 7.07
C THR A 169 -30.35 -11.37 6.73
N PRO A 170 -30.20 -10.36 7.60
CA PRO A 170 -29.22 -9.27 7.37
C PRO A 170 -27.78 -9.76 7.09
N ALA A 171 -27.36 -10.85 7.74
CA ALA A 171 -26.05 -11.46 7.49
C ALA A 171 -25.96 -12.06 6.07
N GLN A 172 -27.02 -12.70 5.59
CA GLN A 172 -27.10 -13.23 4.23
C GLN A 172 -27.11 -12.10 3.19
N VAL A 173 -27.82 -11.00 3.44
CA VAL A 173 -27.80 -9.80 2.58
C VAL A 173 -26.39 -9.25 2.50
N LEU A 174 -25.70 -9.10 3.64
CA LEU A 174 -24.31 -8.63 3.67
C LEU A 174 -23.38 -9.54 2.85
N MET A 175 -23.44 -10.86 3.09
CA MET A 175 -22.48 -11.80 2.50
C MET A 175 -22.78 -12.11 1.02
N ASN A 176 -24.06 -12.22 0.67
CA ASN A 176 -24.47 -12.72 -0.64
C ASN A 176 -24.80 -11.59 -1.63
N ILE A 177 -25.05 -10.37 -1.15
CA ILE A 177 -25.43 -9.23 -1.99
C ILE A 177 -24.40 -8.09 -1.84
N ALA A 178 -24.26 -7.53 -0.64
CA ALA A 178 -23.42 -6.35 -0.45
C ALA A 178 -21.93 -6.63 -0.73
N PHE A 179 -21.35 -7.67 -0.14
CA PHE A 179 -19.94 -8.02 -0.38
C PHE A 179 -19.62 -8.29 -1.85
N PRO A 180 -20.40 -9.12 -2.60
CA PRO A 180 -20.16 -9.29 -4.04
C PRO A 180 -20.25 -8.01 -4.86
N LEU A 181 -21.21 -7.15 -4.58
CA LEU A 181 -21.36 -5.86 -5.28
C LEU A 181 -20.25 -4.87 -4.91
N CYS A 182 -19.71 -4.97 -3.70
CA CYS A 182 -18.60 -4.16 -3.22
C CYS A 182 -17.21 -4.59 -3.74
N ARG A 183 -17.07 -5.74 -4.42
CA ARG A 183 -15.78 -6.27 -4.88
C ARG A 183 -14.91 -5.25 -5.63
N PRO A 184 -15.41 -4.40 -6.53
CA PRO A 184 -14.57 -3.39 -7.17
C PRO A 184 -14.00 -2.39 -6.15
N GLY A 185 -14.80 -1.89 -5.22
CA GLY A 185 -14.35 -1.00 -4.14
C GLY A 185 -13.36 -1.68 -3.20
N MET A 186 -13.62 -2.93 -2.81
CA MET A 186 -12.70 -3.74 -2.00
C MET A 186 -11.34 -3.90 -2.70
N ALA A 187 -11.33 -4.09 -4.02
CA ALA A 187 -10.11 -4.20 -4.79
C ALA A 187 -9.30 -2.89 -4.81
N VAL A 188 -9.97 -1.74 -4.87
CA VAL A 188 -9.33 -0.42 -4.77
C VAL A 188 -8.64 -0.26 -3.42
N ILE A 189 -9.38 -0.42 -2.32
CA ILE A 189 -8.80 -0.24 -0.99
C ILE A 189 -7.76 -1.30 -0.67
N ALA A 190 -7.88 -2.52 -1.18
CA ALA A 190 -6.88 -3.57 -1.02
C ALA A 190 -5.52 -3.16 -1.62
N VAL A 191 -5.51 -2.60 -2.84
CA VAL A 191 -4.28 -2.07 -3.45
C VAL A 191 -3.71 -0.93 -2.63
N LEU A 192 -4.55 0.01 -2.19
CA LEU A 192 -4.10 1.15 -1.38
C LEU A 192 -3.48 0.69 -0.05
N ILE A 193 -4.12 -0.23 0.66
CA ILE A 193 -3.61 -0.78 1.92
C ILE A 193 -2.31 -1.53 1.69
N PHE A 194 -2.24 -2.38 0.67
CA PHE A 194 -1.02 -3.13 0.34
C PHE A 194 0.15 -2.19 0.06
N VAL A 195 -0.03 -1.20 -0.82
CA VAL A 195 1.03 -0.25 -1.19
C VAL A 195 1.48 0.57 0.01
N ASN A 196 0.54 1.08 0.82
CA ASN A 196 0.88 1.84 2.03
C ASN A 196 1.68 1.00 3.03
N THR A 197 1.28 -0.25 3.27
CA THR A 197 2.01 -1.14 4.18
C THR A 197 3.36 -1.56 3.62
N TRP A 198 3.41 -1.91 2.32
CA TRP A 198 4.62 -2.32 1.62
C TRP A 198 5.70 -1.25 1.64
N SER A 199 5.34 -0.01 1.34
CA SER A 199 6.29 1.11 1.26
C SER A 199 6.63 1.76 2.59
N ASN A 200 5.94 1.39 3.69
CA ASN A 200 6.18 2.01 4.97
C ASN A 200 7.55 1.59 5.54
N PHE A 201 8.36 2.60 5.85
CA PHE A 201 9.69 2.42 6.44
C PHE A 201 9.70 2.77 7.93
N LEU A 202 9.08 3.89 8.30
CA LEU A 202 9.28 4.49 9.61
C LEU A 202 8.70 3.64 10.75
N VAL A 203 7.48 3.14 10.58
CA VAL A 203 6.81 2.35 11.63
C VAL A 203 7.57 1.06 11.94
N PRO A 204 7.92 0.20 10.96
CA PRO A 204 8.68 -1.01 11.24
C PRO A 204 10.10 -0.72 11.73
N PHE A 205 10.74 0.36 11.28
CA PHE A 205 12.07 0.76 11.74
C PHE A 205 12.08 1.08 13.25
N ILE A 206 10.99 1.67 13.77
CA ILE A 206 10.86 2.02 15.18
C ILE A 206 10.39 0.83 16.03
N LEU A 207 9.44 0.04 15.54
CA LEU A 207 8.77 -1.00 16.33
C LEU A 207 9.46 -2.36 16.29
N LEU A 208 10.21 -2.67 15.21
CA LEU A 208 10.94 -3.93 15.08
C LEU A 208 12.43 -3.71 15.42
N ARG A 209 12.95 -4.56 16.28
CA ARG A 209 14.36 -4.52 16.74
C ARG A 209 15.21 -5.64 16.13
N SER A 210 14.58 -6.79 15.89
CA SER A 210 15.26 -7.98 15.37
C SER A 210 15.44 -7.88 13.83
N PRO A 211 16.67 -7.99 13.31
CA PRO A 211 16.91 -7.97 11.86
C PRO A 211 16.13 -9.05 11.10
N SER A 212 15.89 -10.21 11.73
CA SER A 212 15.11 -11.31 11.15
C SER A 212 13.63 -11.00 10.93
N LYS A 213 13.11 -9.98 11.61
CA LYS A 213 11.72 -9.54 11.48
C LYS A 213 11.56 -8.30 10.59
N ALA A 214 12.67 -7.66 10.23
CA ALA A 214 12.67 -6.45 9.43
C ALA A 214 12.00 -6.67 8.06
N PRO A 215 11.11 -5.77 7.60
CA PRO A 215 10.56 -5.81 6.25
C PRO A 215 11.56 -5.28 5.22
N ALA A 216 11.23 -5.43 3.94
CA ALA A 216 12.09 -5.05 2.83
C ALA A 216 12.47 -3.56 2.84
N SER A 217 11.55 -2.69 3.23
CA SER A 217 11.81 -1.24 3.36
C SER A 217 12.92 -0.92 4.35
N VAL A 218 13.11 -1.72 5.39
CA VAL A 218 14.20 -1.60 6.37
C VAL A 218 15.43 -2.40 5.92
N ALA A 219 15.23 -3.57 5.33
CA ALA A 219 16.32 -4.46 4.91
C ALA A 219 17.23 -3.86 3.81
N ILE A 220 16.78 -2.82 3.09
CA ILE A 220 17.58 -2.10 2.08
C ILE A 220 18.88 -1.55 2.67
N TYR A 221 18.91 -1.22 3.95
CA TYR A 221 20.12 -0.73 4.63
C TYR A 221 21.23 -1.78 4.73
N SER A 222 20.93 -3.06 4.52
CA SER A 222 21.94 -4.12 4.46
C SER A 222 22.87 -4.01 3.23
N PHE A 223 22.56 -3.13 2.29
CA PHE A 223 23.34 -2.84 1.09
C PHE A 223 24.17 -1.56 1.19
N PHE A 224 24.32 -1.03 2.38
CA PHE A 224 25.31 0.02 2.65
C PHE A 224 26.58 -0.65 3.23
N ASN A 225 27.75 -0.12 2.88
CA ASN A 225 29.00 -0.60 3.44
C ASN A 225 29.19 -0.10 4.90
N GLU A 226 30.26 -0.54 5.56
CA GLU A 226 30.58 -0.18 6.96
C GLU A 226 30.72 1.34 7.19
N VAL A 227 31.04 2.10 6.14
CA VAL A 227 31.19 3.57 6.19
C VAL A 227 29.89 4.28 5.79
N GLY A 228 28.80 3.53 5.57
CA GLY A 228 27.48 4.10 5.20
C GLY A 228 27.36 4.51 3.72
N ILE A 229 28.27 4.03 2.85
CA ILE A 229 28.19 4.31 1.40
C ILE A 229 27.30 3.26 0.72
N PRO A 230 26.32 3.66 -0.11
CA PRO A 230 25.43 2.74 -0.80
C PRO A 230 26.17 1.94 -1.89
N ILE A 231 25.92 0.63 -1.93
CA ILE A 231 26.36 -0.23 -3.02
C ILE A 231 25.31 -0.15 -4.12
N LEU A 232 25.45 0.83 -5.03
CA LEU A 232 24.42 1.22 -6.01
C LEU A 232 23.84 0.05 -6.80
N GLY A 233 24.68 -0.92 -7.23
CA GLY A 233 24.22 -2.09 -7.99
C GLY A 233 23.28 -2.99 -7.20
N LEU A 234 23.58 -3.23 -5.93
CA LEU A 234 22.76 -4.05 -5.06
C LEU A 234 21.46 -3.34 -4.68
N ILE A 235 21.55 -2.05 -4.35
CA ILE A 235 20.35 -1.23 -4.04
C ILE A 235 19.43 -1.15 -5.25
N ALA A 236 19.96 -0.91 -6.45
CA ALA A 236 19.18 -0.86 -7.67
C ALA A 236 18.49 -2.20 -7.95
N ALA A 237 19.22 -3.33 -7.86
CA ALA A 237 18.67 -4.65 -8.05
C ALA A 237 17.60 -5.01 -7.00
N TYR A 238 17.83 -4.64 -5.74
CA TYR A 238 16.87 -4.83 -4.67
C TYR A 238 15.61 -4.00 -4.89
N SER A 239 15.75 -2.72 -5.25
CA SER A 239 14.63 -1.82 -5.53
C SER A 239 13.81 -2.29 -6.74
N PHE A 240 14.48 -2.85 -7.76
CA PHE A 240 13.80 -3.46 -8.90
C PHE A 240 12.93 -4.65 -8.46
N ILE A 241 13.51 -5.60 -7.69
CA ILE A 241 12.76 -6.74 -7.13
C ILE A 241 11.62 -6.26 -6.22
N TYR A 242 11.89 -5.25 -5.38
CA TYR A 242 10.93 -4.65 -4.47
C TYR A 242 9.71 -4.04 -5.18
N THR A 243 9.86 -3.58 -6.42
CA THR A 243 8.78 -3.01 -7.23
C THR A 243 7.83 -4.09 -7.79
N ILE A 244 8.33 -5.33 -8.01
CA ILE A 244 7.57 -6.41 -8.68
C ILE A 244 6.24 -6.73 -8.00
N PRO A 245 6.12 -6.94 -6.67
CA PRO A 245 4.86 -7.30 -6.04
C PRO A 245 3.79 -6.22 -6.21
N VAL A 246 4.17 -4.94 -6.10
CA VAL A 246 3.24 -3.81 -6.26
C VAL A 246 2.70 -3.74 -7.69
N VAL A 247 3.58 -3.81 -8.69
CA VAL A 247 3.20 -3.79 -10.10
C VAL A 247 2.34 -5.00 -10.45
N THR A 248 2.69 -6.19 -9.94
CA THR A 248 1.94 -7.42 -10.16
C THR A 248 0.53 -7.30 -9.59
N LEU A 249 0.39 -6.85 -8.33
CA LEU A 249 -0.91 -6.65 -7.71
C LEU A 249 -1.76 -5.64 -8.50
N TYR A 250 -1.16 -4.51 -8.91
CA TYR A 250 -1.83 -3.51 -9.73
C TYR A 250 -2.34 -4.10 -11.05
N ILE A 251 -1.51 -4.87 -11.77
CA ILE A 251 -1.89 -5.49 -13.05
C ILE A 251 -3.04 -6.48 -12.85
N ILE A 252 -2.98 -7.32 -11.81
CA ILE A 252 -4.03 -8.31 -11.52
C ILE A 252 -5.36 -7.61 -11.26
N VAL A 253 -5.35 -6.59 -10.40
CA VAL A 253 -6.56 -5.86 -10.01
C VAL A 253 -7.11 -5.06 -11.19
N ASN A 254 -6.24 -4.38 -11.95
CA ASN A 254 -6.64 -3.61 -13.12
C ASN A 254 -7.26 -4.49 -14.23
N ARG A 255 -6.69 -5.68 -14.48
CA ARG A 255 -7.25 -6.63 -15.47
C ARG A 255 -8.61 -7.18 -15.03
N LYS A 256 -8.80 -7.45 -13.73
CA LYS A 256 -10.02 -8.07 -13.21
C LYS A 256 -11.17 -7.09 -13.04
N PHE A 257 -10.88 -5.85 -12.60
CA PHE A 257 -11.89 -4.87 -12.24
C PHE A 257 -11.93 -3.65 -13.17
N GLY A 258 -10.99 -3.55 -14.13
CA GLY A 258 -10.98 -2.51 -15.16
C GLY A 258 -11.00 -1.11 -14.57
N PHE A 259 -9.95 -0.72 -13.82
CA PHE A 259 -9.83 0.66 -13.33
C PHE A 259 -9.76 1.64 -14.52
N ARG A 260 -10.92 1.94 -15.09
CA ARG A 260 -11.07 3.10 -15.93
C ARG A 260 -11.24 4.28 -14.98
N PHE A 261 -10.15 4.99 -14.72
CA PHE A 261 -10.23 6.35 -14.21
C PHE A 261 -10.96 7.19 -15.28
N TYR A 262 -12.27 7.11 -15.32
CA TYR A 262 -13.06 8.14 -15.95
C TYR A 262 -12.96 9.36 -15.04
N GLY A 263 -11.91 10.15 -15.23
CA GLY A 263 -11.92 11.54 -14.81
C GLY A 263 -13.17 12.15 -15.43
N GLY A 264 -14.14 12.49 -14.57
CA GLY A 264 -15.44 12.97 -15.00
C GLY A 264 -15.32 14.25 -15.81
N ILE A 265 -15.40 14.11 -17.10
CA ILE A 265 -15.89 15.14 -18.02
C ILE A 265 -16.94 14.43 -18.86
N LYS A 266 -18.19 14.42 -18.36
CA LYS A 266 -19.33 14.31 -19.23
C LYS A 266 -19.49 15.68 -19.89
N SER A 267 -19.09 15.78 -21.15
CA SER A 267 -19.57 16.82 -22.08
C SER A 267 -21.05 16.58 -22.35
#